data_2b5ed784500bd51a8212ead32fe75a29
#
_entry.id   2b5ed784500bd51a8212ead32fe75a29
#
_cell.length_a   1.000
_cell.length_b   1.000
_cell.length_c   1.000
_cell.angle_alpha   90.00
_cell.angle_beta   90.00
_cell.angle_gamma   90.00
#
_symmetry.space_group_name_H-M   'P 1'
#
loop_
_entity.id
_entity.type
_entity.pdbx_description
1 polymer ?
#
loop_
_entity_poly.entity_id
_entity_poly.type
_entity_poly.pdbx_seq_one_letter_code
_entity_poly.pdbx_strand_id
1 'polypeptide(L)'
;MKEIEISGANRFETFTKTRAGSRAVILRDGMILLSHETVTGWWLVPGGGMENGETSEMCCVREVEEETGYMVRPLQEFLTLYEYYEEYRYISHYFICEVTGQGEMNLTDAEKKRGLEPQWVPLQDAIDLFSHHQDYADDSEEQRGTYLREYTALQEYMNEASASLNGLNDGEAVRRQYGMFIAKK
;
A
#
# COMPACT_ATOMS: atom_id res chain seq x y z
N MET A 1 -0.70 2.98 -16.02
CA MET A 1 -1.42 2.95 -14.73
C MET A 1 -2.60 2.01 -14.90
N LYS A 2 -2.79 1.08 -14.02
CA LYS A 2 -3.87 0.09 -14.04
C LYS A 2 -5.00 0.52 -13.10
N GLU A 3 -6.24 0.21 -13.46
CA GLU A 3 -7.40 0.42 -12.61
C GLU A 3 -8.05 -0.93 -12.31
N ILE A 4 -8.37 -1.19 -11.04
CA ILE A 4 -9.01 -2.42 -10.59
C ILE A 4 -10.17 -2.06 -9.66
N GLU A 5 -11.27 -2.80 -9.78
CA GLU A 5 -12.42 -2.70 -8.87
C GLU A 5 -12.50 -3.95 -8.00
N ILE A 6 -12.71 -3.75 -6.69
CA ILE A 6 -13.03 -4.80 -5.73
C ILE A 6 -14.29 -4.45 -4.96
N SER A 7 -15.05 -5.45 -4.57
CA SER A 7 -16.32 -5.23 -3.84
C SER A 7 -16.38 -6.11 -2.61
N GLY A 8 -16.80 -5.52 -1.50
CA GLY A 8 -17.11 -6.23 -0.29
C GLY A 8 -18.42 -7.05 -0.40
N ALA A 9 -18.53 -8.06 0.44
CA ALA A 9 -19.76 -8.83 0.57
C ALA A 9 -20.94 -7.98 1.11
N ASN A 10 -20.61 -6.90 1.84
CA ASN A 10 -21.56 -5.96 2.43
C ASN A 10 -21.87 -4.73 1.55
N ARG A 11 -21.44 -4.74 0.28
CA ARG A 11 -21.68 -3.63 -0.65
C ARG A 11 -23.17 -3.38 -0.87
N PHE A 12 -23.59 -2.09 -0.84
CA PHE A 12 -24.93 -1.68 -1.26
C PHE A 12 -25.02 -1.54 -2.79
N GLU A 13 -26.23 -1.52 -3.33
CA GLU A 13 -26.45 -1.34 -4.78
C GLU A 13 -25.91 -0.01 -5.30
N THR A 14 -25.93 1.04 -4.45
CA THR A 14 -25.42 2.36 -4.76
C THR A 14 -24.51 2.87 -3.65
N PHE A 15 -23.49 3.64 -4.02
CA PHE A 15 -22.68 4.36 -3.04
C PHE A 15 -23.10 5.83 -2.96
N THR A 16 -23.07 6.40 -1.77
CA THR A 16 -23.42 7.81 -1.49
C THR A 16 -22.23 8.61 -0.95
N LYS A 17 -21.16 7.90 -0.56
CA LYS A 17 -19.95 8.48 0.00
C LYS A 17 -18.73 8.05 -0.80
N THR A 18 -17.79 8.97 -1.01
CA THR A 18 -16.51 8.67 -1.63
C THR A 18 -15.39 9.18 -0.74
N ARG A 19 -14.35 8.34 -0.55
CA ARG A 19 -13.10 8.72 0.09
C ARG A 19 -11.95 8.35 -0.83
N ALA A 20 -10.99 9.27 -1.00
CA ALA A 20 -9.76 9.01 -1.71
C ALA A 20 -8.58 9.00 -0.74
N GLY A 21 -7.57 8.23 -1.07
CA GLY A 21 -6.33 8.13 -0.31
C GLY A 21 -5.18 7.65 -1.17
N SER A 22 -3.97 7.70 -0.62
CA SER A 22 -2.76 7.25 -1.31
C SER A 22 -1.92 6.34 -0.43
N ARG A 23 -1.20 5.43 -1.07
CA ARG A 23 -0.35 4.43 -0.40
C ARG A 23 0.96 4.26 -1.14
N ALA A 24 2.01 3.92 -0.41
CA ALA A 24 3.36 3.77 -0.95
C ALA A 24 3.88 2.34 -0.83
N VAL A 25 4.20 1.73 -1.96
CA VAL A 25 5.03 0.52 -2.01
C VAL A 25 6.49 0.95 -2.00
N ILE A 26 7.17 0.67 -0.88
CA ILE A 26 8.54 1.08 -0.61
C ILE A 26 9.37 -0.19 -0.37
N LEU A 27 10.33 -0.44 -1.26
CA LEU A 27 11.19 -1.61 -1.16
C LEU A 27 12.65 -1.24 -0.98
N ARG A 28 13.34 -2.04 -0.17
CA ARG A 28 14.79 -1.98 0.02
C ARG A 28 15.32 -3.37 0.32
N ASP A 29 16.28 -3.84 -0.46
CA ASP A 29 16.98 -5.12 -0.26
C ASP A 29 16.04 -6.34 -0.12
N GLY A 30 14.94 -6.37 -0.90
CA GLY A 30 13.93 -7.44 -0.86
C GLY A 30 12.93 -7.34 0.29
N MET A 31 13.07 -6.29 1.11
CA MET A 31 12.14 -5.97 2.20
C MET A 31 11.16 -4.89 1.75
N ILE A 32 9.91 -4.98 2.20
CA ILE A 32 8.89 -3.94 2.07
C ILE A 32 8.66 -3.25 3.41
N LEU A 33 8.46 -1.93 3.37
CA LEU A 33 8.02 -1.17 4.54
C LEU A 33 6.51 -1.31 4.69
N LEU A 34 6.07 -1.74 5.86
CA LEU A 34 4.65 -1.80 6.27
C LEU A 34 4.42 -0.99 7.55
N SER A 35 3.20 -0.51 7.73
CA SER A 35 2.68 0.01 8.99
C SER A 35 2.02 -1.14 9.76
N HIS A 36 2.47 -1.40 10.99
CA HIS A 36 1.95 -2.45 11.86
C HIS A 36 1.22 -1.84 13.06
N GLU A 37 -0.03 -2.18 13.24
CA GLU A 37 -0.81 -1.81 14.42
C GLU A 37 -0.63 -2.88 15.51
N THR A 38 0.25 -2.64 16.46
CA THR A 38 0.64 -3.64 17.48
C THR A 38 -0.50 -4.04 18.43
N VAL A 39 -1.54 -3.21 18.56
CA VAL A 39 -2.70 -3.48 19.42
C VAL A 39 -3.75 -4.32 18.71
N THR A 40 -4.02 -4.06 17.44
CA THR A 40 -5.00 -4.80 16.63
C THR A 40 -4.38 -6.00 15.92
N GLY A 41 -3.07 -5.99 15.72
CA GLY A 41 -2.33 -6.97 14.93
C GLY A 41 -2.45 -6.76 13.41
N TRP A 42 -2.99 -5.62 12.97
CA TRP A 42 -3.17 -5.34 11.54
C TRP A 42 -1.88 -4.85 10.90
N TRP A 43 -1.73 -5.23 9.65
CA TRP A 43 -0.64 -4.79 8.78
C TRP A 43 -1.20 -4.03 7.60
N LEU A 44 -0.52 -2.98 7.16
CA LEU A 44 -0.99 -2.08 6.11
C LEU A 44 0.22 -1.62 5.28
N VAL A 45 -0.02 -1.39 4.00
CA VAL A 45 0.91 -0.57 3.20
C VAL A 45 0.76 0.89 3.67
N PRO A 46 1.87 1.60 3.99
CA PRO A 46 1.82 2.96 4.53
C PRO A 46 1.03 3.91 3.64
N GLY A 47 0.17 4.73 4.25
CA GLY A 47 -0.64 5.71 3.56
C GLY A 47 -2.01 5.91 4.18
N GLY A 48 -2.70 6.96 3.77
CA GLY A 48 -3.97 7.36 4.37
C GLY A 48 -4.83 8.22 3.46
N GLY A 49 -5.72 8.99 4.07
CA GLY A 49 -6.73 9.76 3.37
C GLY A 49 -6.22 11.08 2.80
N MET A 50 -6.68 11.42 1.59
CA MET A 50 -6.40 12.72 1.00
C MET A 50 -7.10 13.85 1.76
N GLU A 51 -6.40 14.94 1.98
CA GLU A 51 -6.93 16.20 2.50
C GLU A 51 -7.42 17.12 1.37
N ASN A 52 -8.22 18.14 1.75
CA ASN A 52 -8.74 19.09 0.78
C ASN A 52 -7.60 19.86 0.08
N GLY A 53 -7.56 19.77 -1.24
CA GLY A 53 -6.57 20.46 -2.06
C GLY A 53 -5.27 19.69 -2.29
N GLU A 54 -5.12 18.50 -1.71
CA GLU A 54 -4.01 17.61 -2.01
C GLU A 54 -4.17 16.91 -3.37
N THR A 55 -3.03 16.66 -4.02
CA THR A 55 -2.95 15.64 -5.06
C THR A 55 -2.69 14.27 -4.41
N SER A 56 -2.95 13.18 -5.13
CA SER A 56 -2.63 11.83 -4.66
C SER A 56 -1.13 11.66 -4.32
N GLU A 57 -0.25 12.29 -5.09
CA GLU A 57 1.20 12.27 -4.84
C GLU A 57 1.57 13.00 -3.54
N MET A 58 0.99 14.19 -3.29
CA MET A 58 1.21 14.95 -2.05
C MET A 58 0.72 14.17 -0.83
N CYS A 59 -0.46 13.57 -0.91
CA CYS A 59 -1.00 12.70 0.13
C CYS A 59 -0.06 11.53 0.41
N CYS A 60 0.43 10.85 -0.62
CA CYS A 60 1.36 9.74 -0.48
C CYS A 60 2.62 10.14 0.32
N VAL A 61 3.24 11.27 -0.02
CA VAL A 61 4.45 11.75 0.66
C VAL A 61 4.18 12.11 2.12
N ARG A 62 3.10 12.86 2.39
CA ARG A 62 2.72 13.27 3.75
C ARG A 62 2.42 12.07 4.65
N GLU A 63 1.56 11.18 4.20
CA GLU A 63 1.12 10.02 4.99
C GLU A 63 2.28 9.08 5.33
N VAL A 64 3.19 8.83 4.36
CA VAL A 64 4.36 8.00 4.61
C VAL A 64 5.26 8.62 5.68
N GLU A 65 5.51 9.92 5.61
CA GLU A 65 6.33 10.61 6.62
C GLU A 65 5.65 10.60 7.99
N GLU A 66 4.35 10.91 8.06
CA GLU A 66 3.57 10.92 9.31
C GLU A 66 3.51 9.55 9.98
N GLU A 67 3.24 8.48 9.22
CA GLU A 67 3.12 7.12 9.76
C GLU A 67 4.45 6.45 10.05
N THR A 68 5.48 6.73 9.26
CA THR A 68 6.72 5.93 9.29
C THR A 68 7.98 6.71 9.64
N GLY A 69 7.93 8.03 9.59
CA GLY A 69 9.11 8.88 9.72
C GLY A 69 10.07 8.81 8.53
N TYR A 70 9.74 8.09 7.47
CA TYR A 70 10.57 8.08 6.25
C TYR A 70 10.10 9.16 5.28
N MET A 71 11.05 9.95 4.78
CA MET A 71 10.81 10.86 3.66
C MET A 71 10.96 10.07 2.35
N VAL A 72 9.98 10.21 1.47
CA VAL A 72 9.95 9.47 0.20
C VAL A 72 9.77 10.36 -1.01
N ARG A 73 10.20 9.84 -2.15
CA ARG A 73 9.89 10.39 -3.46
C ARG A 73 9.07 9.37 -4.26
N PRO A 74 7.85 9.70 -4.67
CA PRO A 74 7.10 8.89 -5.62
C PRO A 74 7.83 8.82 -6.96
N LEU A 75 7.96 7.60 -7.49
CA LEU A 75 8.58 7.33 -8.80
C LEU A 75 7.53 7.12 -9.87
N GLN A 76 6.45 6.42 -9.51
CA GLN A 76 5.40 6.04 -10.43
C GLN A 76 4.11 5.74 -9.67
N GLU A 77 2.99 6.29 -10.12
CA GLU A 77 1.67 5.76 -9.79
C GLU A 77 1.40 4.57 -10.72
N PHE A 78 1.24 3.37 -10.16
CA PHE A 78 1.12 2.15 -10.95
C PHE A 78 -0.28 1.55 -10.92
N LEU A 79 -1.07 1.86 -9.87
CA LEU A 79 -2.37 1.27 -9.65
C LEU A 79 -3.34 2.26 -8.99
N THR A 80 -4.58 2.28 -9.46
CA THR A 80 -5.72 2.85 -8.74
C THR A 80 -6.71 1.73 -8.43
N LEU A 81 -7.04 1.55 -7.15
CA LEU A 81 -8.07 0.63 -6.68
C LEU A 81 -9.34 1.37 -6.32
N TYR A 82 -10.47 0.88 -6.85
CA TYR A 82 -11.82 1.30 -6.46
C TYR A 82 -12.42 0.20 -5.60
N GLU A 83 -12.77 0.53 -4.36
CA GLU A 83 -13.30 -0.42 -3.39
C GLU A 83 -14.72 -0.01 -3.02
N TYR A 84 -15.62 -0.98 -2.94
CA TYR A 84 -17.04 -0.75 -2.63
C TYR A 84 -17.45 -1.57 -1.42
N TYR A 85 -17.75 -0.88 -0.30
CA TYR A 85 -18.22 -1.46 0.96
C TYR A 85 -19.39 -0.62 1.49
N GLU A 86 -20.50 -1.23 1.80
CA GLU A 86 -21.72 -0.51 2.22
C GLU A 86 -22.07 0.62 1.26
N GLU A 87 -22.26 1.84 1.74
CA GLU A 87 -22.51 3.04 0.92
C GLU A 87 -21.25 3.77 0.47
N TYR A 88 -20.06 3.24 0.75
CA TYR A 88 -18.79 3.88 0.41
C TYR A 88 -18.18 3.36 -0.88
N ARG A 89 -17.63 4.29 -1.64
CA ARG A 89 -16.59 4.05 -2.63
C ARG A 89 -15.28 4.61 -2.11
N TYR A 90 -14.27 3.76 -1.95
CA TYR A 90 -12.92 4.19 -1.66
C TYR A 90 -12.11 4.19 -2.96
N ILE A 91 -11.21 5.16 -3.09
CA ILE A 91 -10.27 5.28 -4.21
C ILE A 91 -8.88 5.30 -3.60
N SER A 92 -8.09 4.27 -3.86
CA SER A 92 -6.73 4.13 -3.33
C SER A 92 -5.72 4.22 -4.46
N HIS A 93 -4.90 5.28 -4.45
CA HIS A 93 -3.80 5.51 -5.39
C HIS A 93 -2.52 4.88 -4.84
N TYR A 94 -1.91 3.96 -5.59
CA TYR A 94 -0.69 3.28 -5.18
C TYR A 94 0.52 3.76 -5.96
N PHE A 95 1.54 4.18 -5.23
CA PHE A 95 2.80 4.67 -5.77
C PHE A 95 3.95 3.72 -5.44
N ILE A 96 4.86 3.54 -6.40
CA ILE A 96 6.20 3.02 -6.12
C ILE A 96 7.01 4.20 -5.63
N CYS A 97 7.63 4.08 -4.44
CA CYS A 97 8.39 5.15 -3.83
C CYS A 97 9.81 4.71 -3.46
N GLU A 98 10.75 5.66 -3.49
CA GLU A 98 12.08 5.49 -2.92
C GLU A 98 12.25 6.33 -1.66
N VAL A 99 12.98 5.80 -0.68
CA VAL A 99 13.36 6.57 0.52
C VAL A 99 14.43 7.59 0.16
N THR A 100 14.19 8.84 0.51
CA THR A 100 15.12 9.97 0.28
C THR A 100 15.74 10.51 1.54
N GLY A 101 15.15 10.21 2.70
CA GLY A 101 15.62 10.71 3.99
C GLY A 101 14.83 10.16 5.16
N GLN A 102 15.12 10.75 6.31
CA GLN A 102 14.43 10.47 7.58
C GLN A 102 13.84 11.79 8.10
N GLY A 103 12.56 11.79 8.38
CA GLY A 103 11.81 12.82 9.07
C GLY A 103 11.35 12.33 10.44
N GLU A 104 10.27 12.90 10.94
CA GLU A 104 9.68 12.54 12.23
C GLU A 104 8.26 11.99 12.02
N MET A 105 7.92 10.95 12.77
CA MET A 105 6.55 10.44 12.81
C MET A 105 5.62 11.44 13.47
N ASN A 106 4.44 11.63 12.89
CA ASN A 106 3.40 12.52 13.42
C ASN A 106 2.04 11.82 13.44
N LEU A 107 1.94 10.77 14.23
CA LEU A 107 0.74 9.94 14.34
C LEU A 107 -0.43 10.71 14.95
N THR A 108 -1.62 10.47 14.44
CA THR A 108 -2.87 10.88 15.06
C THR A 108 -3.09 10.15 16.40
N ASP A 109 -4.00 10.65 17.23
CA ASP A 109 -4.35 9.97 18.49
C ASP A 109 -4.96 8.58 18.28
N ALA A 110 -5.63 8.36 17.15
CA ALA A 110 -6.19 7.07 16.80
C ALA A 110 -5.10 6.05 16.44
N GLU A 111 -4.10 6.43 15.64
CA GLU A 111 -2.95 5.60 15.28
C GLU A 111 -2.08 5.27 16.49
N LYS A 112 -1.82 6.27 17.36
CA LYS A 112 -1.13 6.03 18.63
C LYS A 112 -1.85 5.01 19.52
N LYS A 113 -3.18 5.06 19.58
CA LYS A 113 -3.98 4.09 20.35
C LYS A 113 -3.93 2.69 19.76
N ARG A 114 -3.82 2.56 18.43
CA ARG A 114 -3.64 1.29 17.75
C ARG A 114 -2.20 0.77 17.80
N GLY A 115 -1.26 1.60 18.26
CA GLY A 115 0.16 1.27 18.35
C GLY A 115 0.81 1.14 16.98
N LEU A 116 0.51 2.10 16.07
CA LEU A 116 1.07 2.09 14.72
C LEU A 116 2.58 2.29 14.76
N GLU A 117 3.32 1.39 14.13
CA GLU A 117 4.77 1.48 13.99
C GLU A 117 5.23 0.95 12.62
N PRO A 118 6.28 1.53 12.01
CA PRO A 118 6.83 1.07 10.76
C PRO A 118 7.69 -0.19 10.95
N GLN A 119 7.52 -1.18 10.08
CA GLN A 119 8.34 -2.39 10.10
C GLN A 119 8.76 -2.78 8.68
N TRP A 120 10.03 -3.17 8.53
CA TRP A 120 10.55 -3.79 7.32
C TRP A 120 10.38 -5.30 7.42
N VAL A 121 9.64 -5.87 6.46
CA VAL A 121 9.41 -7.32 6.38
C VAL A 121 9.81 -7.85 5.00
N PRO A 122 10.19 -9.13 4.86
CA PRO A 122 10.41 -9.71 3.54
C PRO A 122 9.18 -9.53 2.65
N LEU A 123 9.37 -9.10 1.39
CA LEU A 123 8.24 -8.87 0.47
C LEU A 123 7.37 -10.12 0.31
N GLN A 124 7.99 -11.31 0.26
CA GLN A 124 7.25 -12.55 0.12
C GLN A 124 6.38 -12.84 1.34
N ASP A 125 6.86 -12.53 2.55
CA ASP A 125 6.11 -12.72 3.80
C ASP A 125 4.90 -11.76 3.85
N ALA A 126 5.06 -10.52 3.35
CA ALA A 126 3.96 -9.57 3.21
C ALA A 126 2.89 -10.05 2.21
N ILE A 127 3.31 -10.58 1.06
CA ILE A 127 2.40 -11.16 0.07
C ILE A 127 1.65 -12.36 0.66
N ASP A 128 2.36 -13.24 1.35
CA ASP A 128 1.76 -14.40 2.02
C ASP A 128 0.74 -13.97 3.08
N LEU A 129 1.12 -13.05 3.96
CA LEU A 129 0.24 -12.48 4.99
C LEU A 129 -1.08 -11.96 4.38
N PHE A 130 -1.01 -11.11 3.36
CA PHE A 130 -2.21 -10.52 2.77
C PHE A 130 -3.00 -11.50 1.90
N SER A 131 -2.39 -12.58 1.40
CA SER A 131 -3.08 -13.63 0.65
C SER A 131 -4.14 -14.35 1.48
N HIS A 132 -3.98 -14.37 2.81
CA HIS A 132 -4.90 -14.99 3.76
C HIS A 132 -6.11 -14.11 4.13
N HIS A 133 -6.41 -13.09 3.33
CA HIS A 133 -7.53 -12.17 3.60
C HIS A 133 -8.89 -12.88 3.83
N GLN A 134 -9.12 -14.03 3.21
CA GLN A 134 -10.37 -14.78 3.38
C GLN A 134 -10.55 -15.38 4.79
N ASP A 135 -9.47 -15.55 5.54
CA ASP A 135 -9.53 -16.07 6.91
C ASP A 135 -10.29 -15.13 7.87
N TYR A 136 -10.45 -13.87 7.47
CA TYR A 136 -11.17 -12.84 8.22
C TYR A 136 -12.62 -12.64 7.78
N ALA A 137 -13.11 -13.41 6.79
CA ALA A 137 -14.41 -13.16 6.17
C ALA A 137 -15.59 -13.26 7.15
N ASP A 138 -15.50 -14.16 8.13
CA ASP A 138 -16.56 -14.38 9.13
C ASP A 138 -16.44 -13.42 10.33
N ASP A 139 -15.26 -12.86 10.58
CA ASP A 139 -14.97 -12.05 11.77
C ASP A 139 -14.98 -10.55 11.48
N SER A 140 -14.41 -10.11 10.36
CA SER A 140 -14.25 -8.68 10.02
C SER A 140 -14.15 -8.46 8.51
N GLU A 141 -15.24 -7.99 7.91
CA GLU A 141 -15.24 -7.58 6.49
C GLU A 141 -14.26 -6.42 6.24
N GLU A 142 -14.06 -5.53 7.23
CA GLU A 142 -13.10 -4.45 7.13
C GLU A 142 -11.65 -4.96 7.03
N GLN A 143 -11.26 -5.92 7.88
CA GLN A 143 -9.93 -6.52 7.83
C GLN A 143 -9.75 -7.36 6.56
N ARG A 144 -10.75 -8.17 6.22
CA ARG A 144 -10.76 -8.93 4.97
C ARG A 144 -10.55 -8.02 3.76
N GLY A 145 -11.33 -6.95 3.69
CA GLY A 145 -11.26 -5.98 2.59
C GLY A 145 -9.92 -5.25 2.53
N THR A 146 -9.41 -4.80 3.68
CA THR A 146 -8.10 -4.17 3.78
C THR A 146 -7.00 -5.11 3.27
N TYR A 147 -6.97 -6.37 3.72
CA TYR A 147 -5.95 -7.33 3.29
C TYR A 147 -6.10 -7.74 1.82
N LEU A 148 -7.33 -7.85 1.31
CA LEU A 148 -7.57 -8.07 -0.13
C LEU A 148 -7.02 -6.92 -0.97
N ARG A 149 -7.22 -5.68 -0.52
CA ARG A 149 -6.68 -4.47 -1.16
C ARG A 149 -5.15 -4.52 -1.24
N GLU A 150 -4.49 -4.77 -0.10
CA GLU A 150 -3.03 -4.81 -0.03
C GLU A 150 -2.47 -5.99 -0.84
N TYR A 151 -3.11 -7.15 -0.79
CA TYR A 151 -2.75 -8.30 -1.62
C TYR A 151 -2.83 -7.96 -3.12
N THR A 152 -3.94 -7.37 -3.55
CA THR A 152 -4.14 -6.96 -4.94
C THR A 152 -3.06 -5.98 -5.40
N ALA A 153 -2.74 -4.98 -4.56
CA ALA A 153 -1.71 -3.99 -4.87
C ALA A 153 -0.32 -4.63 -4.99
N LEU A 154 0.06 -5.54 -4.09
CA LEU A 154 1.35 -6.22 -4.17
C LEU A 154 1.44 -7.18 -5.36
N GLN A 155 0.36 -7.86 -5.73
CA GLN A 155 0.33 -8.68 -6.95
C GLN A 155 0.53 -7.83 -8.21
N GLU A 156 -0.12 -6.68 -8.30
CA GLU A 156 0.07 -5.76 -9.43
C GLU A 156 1.46 -5.13 -9.45
N TYR A 157 2.02 -4.81 -8.29
CA TYR A 157 3.42 -4.41 -8.20
C TYR A 157 4.38 -5.47 -8.77
N MET A 158 4.18 -6.75 -8.44
CA MET A 158 4.99 -7.86 -8.96
C MET A 158 4.83 -8.03 -10.48
N ASN A 159 3.62 -7.85 -11.00
CA ASN A 159 3.36 -7.88 -12.44
C ASN A 159 4.08 -6.75 -13.17
N GLU A 160 4.01 -5.53 -12.66
CA GLU A 160 4.66 -4.34 -13.21
C GLU A 160 6.20 -4.50 -13.22
N ALA A 161 6.76 -4.95 -12.09
CA ALA A 161 8.19 -5.21 -11.96
C ALA A 161 8.68 -6.28 -12.96
N SER A 162 7.91 -7.34 -13.13
CA SER A 162 8.23 -8.42 -14.09
C SER A 162 8.14 -7.95 -15.54
N ALA A 163 7.14 -7.15 -15.89
CA ALA A 163 6.99 -6.57 -17.22
C ALA A 163 8.15 -5.62 -17.56
N SER A 164 8.56 -4.80 -16.60
CA SER A 164 9.69 -3.87 -16.73
C SER A 164 11.03 -4.60 -16.92
N LEU A 165 11.24 -5.73 -16.23
CA LEU A 165 12.44 -6.57 -16.41
C LEU A 165 12.52 -7.22 -17.78
N ASN A 166 11.38 -7.60 -18.36
CA ASN A 166 11.31 -8.25 -19.67
C ASN A 166 11.41 -7.25 -20.85
N GLY A 167 11.12 -5.98 -20.63
CA GLY A 167 11.10 -4.91 -21.65
C GLY A 167 12.39 -4.13 -21.81
N LEU A 168 13.37 -4.25 -20.91
CA LEU A 168 14.56 -3.39 -20.87
C LEU A 168 15.86 -4.16 -21.03
N ASN A 169 16.73 -3.66 -21.94
CA ASN A 169 18.13 -4.09 -22.07
C ASN A 169 19.02 -3.69 -20.87
N ASP A 170 18.53 -2.86 -19.97
CA ASP A 170 19.24 -2.40 -18.76
C ASP A 170 18.53 -2.87 -17.48
N GLY A 171 18.75 -4.14 -17.14
CA GLY A 171 18.18 -4.75 -15.95
C GLY A 171 18.65 -4.15 -14.60
N GLU A 172 19.68 -3.29 -14.61
CA GLU A 172 20.22 -2.69 -13.37
C GLU A 172 19.41 -1.47 -12.94
N ALA A 173 18.93 -0.65 -13.89
CA ALA A 173 18.06 0.49 -13.60
C ALA A 173 16.69 0.05 -13.05
N VAL A 174 16.13 -1.02 -13.63
CA VAL A 174 14.86 -1.61 -13.17
C VAL A 174 15.01 -2.20 -11.78
N ARG A 175 16.11 -2.91 -11.49
CA ARG A 175 16.36 -3.46 -10.16
C ARG A 175 16.43 -2.39 -9.08
N ARG A 176 17.01 -1.23 -9.38
CA ARG A 176 17.03 -0.08 -8.46
C ARG A 176 15.63 0.48 -8.24
N GLN A 177 14.86 0.66 -9.31
CA GLN A 177 13.51 1.20 -9.24
C GLN A 177 12.56 0.30 -8.42
N TYR A 178 12.70 -1.03 -8.55
CA TYR A 178 11.80 -1.99 -7.89
C TYR A 178 12.44 -2.68 -6.67
N GLY A 179 13.61 -2.24 -6.18
CA GLY A 179 14.25 -2.83 -5.00
C GLY A 179 14.51 -4.34 -5.07
N MET A 180 14.49 -4.91 -6.27
CA MET A 180 14.58 -6.36 -6.47
C MET A 180 16.05 -6.80 -6.60
N PHE A 181 16.58 -7.46 -5.59
CA PHE A 181 17.80 -8.23 -5.70
C PHE A 181 17.48 -9.66 -6.13
N ILE A 182 17.67 -9.97 -7.41
CA ILE A 182 17.71 -11.36 -7.86
C ILE A 182 19.10 -11.87 -7.50
N ALA A 183 19.17 -12.86 -6.60
CA ALA A 183 20.41 -13.54 -6.30
C ALA A 183 21.03 -14.05 -7.62
N LYS A 184 22.29 -13.70 -7.90
CA LYS A 184 23.04 -14.29 -8.99
C LYS A 184 23.14 -15.79 -8.70
N LYS A 185 22.58 -16.63 -9.58
CA LYS A 185 22.88 -18.06 -9.63
C LYS A 185 24.32 -18.28 -10.08
#